data_1d1c81b56b4fae795ee4e1b89a74bafb
#
_entry.id   1d1c81b56b4fae795ee4e1b89a74bafb
#
_cell.length_a   1.000
_cell.length_b   1.000
_cell.length_c   1.000
_cell.angle_alpha   90.00
_cell.angle_beta   90.00
_cell.angle_gamma   90.00
#
_symmetry.space_group_name_H-M   'P 1'
#
loop_
_entity.id
_entity.type
_entity.pdbx_description
1 polymer ?
#
loop_
_entity_poly.entity_id
_entity_poly.type
_entity_poly.pdbx_seq_one_letter_code
_entity_poly.pdbx_strand_id
1 'polypeptide(L)'
;MTDTPNFVGIDVSKAQLDVALRPSDERDTLVHDAAGIDALVARLRHVAPTLIVLEATGGWERPLVRALVAAALPVIVANPRHVRDFAKATGQLAKTDQLDAVVLARFAEAVRPTLRPHPDAATEALAALLARRRQLLDMLTAEKNRLSTAPPRVQRRIRAHVTWLTAELARLNEDLDEAIRQSPVWREQEDLLQSTPGVGPVMSRTLLADLPELGTLNSKQIAALVGVAPLNRDSGTLRGKRQVWGGRAPVRAALYMATLVATKCNPVIRSFYLRLRGVGKAAKVALVACMRKLLTILNAMMKHRTPWRALVAQQA
;
A
#
# COMPACT_ATOMS: atom_id res chain seq x y z
N MET A 1 8.56 -33.14 -22.86
CA MET A 1 8.11 -33.31 -21.45
C MET A 1 7.44 -32.00 -21.08
N THR A 2 6.15 -31.98 -20.85
CA THR A 2 5.43 -30.78 -20.38
C THR A 2 5.88 -30.54 -18.95
N ASP A 3 6.66 -29.47 -18.77
CA ASP A 3 7.12 -29.03 -17.45
C ASP A 3 5.90 -28.69 -16.60
N THR A 4 5.59 -29.52 -15.61
CA THR A 4 4.46 -29.29 -14.72
C THR A 4 4.77 -28.04 -13.90
N PRO A 5 3.92 -27.00 -13.91
CA PRO A 5 4.22 -25.77 -13.20
C PRO A 5 4.26 -25.99 -11.69
N ASN A 6 5.33 -25.56 -11.05
CA ASN A 6 5.52 -25.62 -9.59
C ASN A 6 5.07 -24.33 -8.92
N PHE A 7 4.26 -24.45 -7.88
CA PHE A 7 3.78 -23.33 -7.07
C PHE A 7 4.23 -23.49 -5.63
N VAL A 8 4.70 -22.42 -5.04
CA VAL A 8 5.25 -22.43 -3.68
C VAL A 8 4.48 -21.45 -2.79
N GLY A 9 4.07 -21.92 -1.63
CA GLY A 9 3.53 -21.08 -0.56
C GLY A 9 4.51 -21.06 0.60
N ILE A 10 4.78 -19.89 1.14
CA ILE A 10 5.66 -19.74 2.30
C ILE A 10 4.95 -18.91 3.36
N ASP A 11 4.70 -19.51 4.51
CA ASP A 11 4.31 -18.74 5.70
C ASP A 11 5.55 -18.34 6.49
N VAL A 12 5.61 -17.07 6.89
CA VAL A 12 6.78 -16.47 7.51
C VAL A 12 6.45 -16.05 8.93
N SER A 13 7.08 -16.67 9.90
CA SER A 13 7.05 -16.25 11.30
C SER A 13 8.38 -15.62 11.73
N LYS A 14 8.45 -15.14 12.97
CA LYS A 14 9.70 -14.62 13.54
C LYS A 14 10.80 -15.68 13.61
N ALA A 15 10.45 -16.94 13.86
CA ALA A 15 11.38 -18.02 14.17
C ALA A 15 11.59 -18.99 13.01
N GLN A 16 10.61 -19.14 12.13
CA GLN A 16 10.61 -20.20 11.11
C GLN A 16 9.92 -19.78 9.82
N LEU A 17 10.27 -20.51 8.76
CA LEU A 17 9.71 -20.43 7.42
C LEU A 17 9.03 -21.77 7.12
N ASP A 18 7.70 -21.82 7.06
CA ASP A 18 6.96 -23.00 6.66
C ASP A 18 6.71 -22.94 5.15
N VAL A 19 7.13 -23.98 4.43
CA VAL A 19 7.13 -24.03 2.97
C VAL A 19 6.24 -25.18 2.50
N ALA A 20 5.41 -24.94 1.51
CA ALA A 20 4.62 -25.96 0.84
C ALA A 20 4.75 -25.83 -0.68
N LEU A 21 4.85 -26.96 -1.38
CA LEU A 21 4.98 -27.05 -2.83
C LEU A 21 3.74 -27.73 -3.46
N ARG A 22 3.37 -27.26 -4.63
CA ARG A 22 2.34 -27.85 -5.49
C ARG A 22 2.92 -28.10 -6.88
N PRO A 23 2.60 -29.21 -7.54
CA PRO A 23 1.61 -30.24 -7.16
C PRO A 23 2.18 -31.35 -6.26
N SER A 24 3.47 -31.37 -5.90
CA SER A 24 4.10 -32.48 -5.17
C SER A 24 3.55 -32.70 -3.75
N ASP A 25 2.89 -31.69 -3.17
CA ASP A 25 2.44 -31.65 -1.77
C ASP A 25 3.59 -31.79 -0.72
N GLU A 26 4.84 -31.58 -1.16
CA GLU A 26 6.00 -31.52 -0.26
C GLU A 26 5.86 -30.34 0.69
N ARG A 27 6.32 -30.57 1.94
CA ARG A 27 6.36 -29.56 2.99
C ARG A 27 7.72 -29.55 3.66
N ASP A 28 8.13 -28.39 4.12
CA ASP A 28 9.38 -28.22 4.85
C ASP A 28 9.27 -27.06 5.83
N THR A 29 10.11 -27.07 6.86
CA THR A 29 10.20 -25.99 7.83
C THR A 29 11.66 -25.66 8.05
N LEU A 30 12.06 -24.40 7.82
CA LEU A 30 13.41 -23.92 8.00
C LEU A 30 13.46 -22.84 9.10
N VAL A 31 14.59 -22.67 9.71
CA VAL A 31 14.81 -21.56 10.66
C VAL A 31 14.81 -20.23 9.90
N HIS A 32 14.17 -19.22 10.45
CA HIS A 32 14.13 -17.89 9.85
C HIS A 32 15.37 -17.07 10.27
N ASP A 33 16.50 -17.45 9.74
CA ASP A 33 17.78 -16.75 9.84
C ASP A 33 18.45 -16.66 8.46
N ALA A 34 19.64 -16.07 8.39
CA ALA A 34 20.35 -15.91 7.12
C ALA A 34 20.65 -17.25 6.45
N ALA A 35 21.07 -18.27 7.23
CA ALA A 35 21.41 -19.59 6.71
C ALA A 35 20.17 -20.33 6.18
N GLY A 36 19.05 -20.27 6.89
CA GLY A 36 17.79 -20.87 6.45
C GLY A 36 17.22 -20.18 5.20
N ILE A 37 17.34 -18.85 5.08
CA ILE A 37 16.96 -18.12 3.88
C ILE A 37 17.83 -18.54 2.69
N ASP A 38 19.16 -18.62 2.85
CA ASP A 38 20.07 -19.03 1.79
C ASP A 38 19.81 -20.48 1.33
N ALA A 39 19.57 -21.38 2.29
CA ALA A 39 19.22 -22.78 1.99
C ALA A 39 17.91 -22.87 1.21
N LEU A 40 16.89 -22.10 1.61
CA LEU A 40 15.60 -22.06 0.91
C LEU A 40 15.77 -21.50 -0.51
N VAL A 41 16.51 -20.42 -0.70
CA VAL A 41 16.76 -19.83 -2.02
C VAL A 41 17.48 -20.84 -2.92
N ALA A 42 18.51 -21.53 -2.42
CA ALA A 42 19.24 -22.56 -3.17
C ALA A 42 18.29 -23.69 -3.61
N ARG A 43 17.45 -24.20 -2.70
CA ARG A 43 16.43 -25.22 -3.03
C ARG A 43 15.45 -24.73 -4.09
N LEU A 44 14.91 -23.52 -3.94
CA LEU A 44 13.92 -22.98 -4.87
C LEU A 44 14.47 -22.72 -6.26
N ARG A 45 15.78 -22.42 -6.40
CA ARG A 45 16.44 -22.37 -7.72
C ARG A 45 16.41 -23.70 -8.46
N HIS A 46 16.57 -24.83 -7.74
CA HIS A 46 16.47 -26.17 -8.34
C HIS A 46 15.04 -26.55 -8.68
N VAL A 47 14.07 -26.16 -7.83
CA VAL A 47 12.63 -26.41 -8.07
C VAL A 47 12.10 -25.61 -9.26
N ALA A 48 12.74 -24.47 -9.60
CA ALA A 48 12.34 -23.54 -10.65
C ALA A 48 10.83 -23.20 -10.61
N PRO A 49 10.33 -22.58 -9.50
CA PRO A 49 8.91 -22.37 -9.32
C PRO A 49 8.34 -21.38 -10.34
N THR A 50 7.14 -21.65 -10.82
CA THR A 50 6.36 -20.76 -11.67
C THR A 50 5.92 -19.52 -10.87
N LEU A 51 5.64 -19.70 -9.58
CA LEU A 51 5.21 -18.62 -8.68
C LEU A 51 5.44 -19.00 -7.21
N ILE A 52 5.98 -18.06 -6.46
CA ILE A 52 6.12 -18.12 -5.01
C ILE A 52 5.16 -17.10 -4.40
N VAL A 53 4.35 -17.49 -3.45
CA VAL A 53 3.45 -16.61 -2.71
C VAL A 53 3.75 -16.65 -1.22
N LEU A 54 3.96 -15.47 -0.64
CA LEU A 54 4.04 -15.24 0.81
C LEU A 54 2.89 -14.34 1.24
N GLU A 55 2.61 -14.36 2.54
CA GLU A 55 1.69 -13.39 3.16
C GLU A 55 2.49 -12.26 3.82
N ALA A 56 1.93 -11.04 3.81
CA ALA A 56 2.52 -9.91 4.52
C ALA A 56 2.36 -10.11 6.05
N THR A 57 3.48 -10.29 6.77
CA THR A 57 3.55 -10.60 8.20
C THR A 57 4.11 -9.46 9.06
N GLY A 58 3.85 -8.21 8.65
CA GLY A 58 4.30 -7.03 9.40
C GLY A 58 5.78 -6.71 9.25
N GLY A 59 6.45 -7.27 8.26
CA GLY A 59 7.85 -6.98 7.89
C GLY A 59 8.82 -8.14 8.08
N TRP A 60 8.42 -9.21 8.74
CA TRP A 60 9.26 -10.43 8.87
C TRP A 60 9.52 -11.08 7.52
N GLU A 61 8.62 -10.93 6.56
CA GLU A 61 8.77 -11.45 5.19
C GLU A 61 9.86 -10.74 4.37
N ARG A 62 10.27 -9.52 4.74
CA ARG A 62 11.15 -8.68 3.91
C ARG A 62 12.52 -9.27 3.63
N PRO A 63 13.28 -9.83 4.60
CA PRO A 63 14.58 -10.43 4.33
C PRO A 63 14.50 -11.55 3.28
N LEU A 64 13.51 -12.43 3.42
CA LEU A 64 13.29 -13.53 2.48
C LEU A 64 12.88 -13.01 1.10
N VAL A 65 11.96 -12.05 1.02
CA VAL A 65 11.53 -11.44 -0.27
C VAL A 65 12.72 -10.83 -1.00
N ARG A 66 13.61 -10.09 -0.30
CA ARG A 66 14.82 -9.53 -0.91
C ARG A 66 15.74 -10.61 -1.47
N ALA A 67 15.95 -11.70 -0.73
CA ALA A 67 16.79 -12.81 -1.17
C ALA A 67 16.19 -13.52 -2.40
N LEU A 68 14.87 -13.74 -2.43
CA LEU A 68 14.17 -14.33 -3.56
C LEU A 68 14.23 -13.42 -4.81
N VAL A 69 14.03 -12.12 -4.64
CA VAL A 69 14.12 -11.13 -5.73
C VAL A 69 15.56 -11.04 -6.27
N ALA A 70 16.56 -11.01 -5.40
CA ALA A 70 17.97 -11.02 -5.80
C ALA A 70 18.36 -12.30 -6.56
N ALA A 71 17.68 -13.41 -6.27
CA ALA A 71 17.80 -14.68 -6.98
C ALA A 71 16.98 -14.75 -8.28
N ALA A 72 16.32 -13.67 -8.70
CA ALA A 72 15.40 -13.59 -9.84
C ALA A 72 14.24 -14.62 -9.78
N LEU A 73 13.81 -15.02 -8.58
CA LEU A 73 12.70 -15.93 -8.40
C LEU A 73 11.35 -15.19 -8.42
N PRO A 74 10.30 -15.78 -9.01
CA PRO A 74 9.00 -15.14 -9.20
C PRO A 74 8.19 -15.09 -7.89
N VAL A 75 8.37 -14.05 -7.09
CA VAL A 75 7.78 -13.92 -5.75
C VAL A 75 6.69 -12.85 -5.69
N ILE A 76 5.63 -13.12 -4.94
CA ILE A 76 4.54 -12.18 -4.64
C ILE A 76 4.26 -12.18 -3.14
N VAL A 77 4.14 -10.99 -2.56
CA VAL A 77 3.59 -10.80 -1.22
C VAL A 77 2.09 -10.55 -1.33
N ALA A 78 1.29 -11.53 -0.94
CA ALA A 78 -0.16 -11.48 -1.00
C ALA A 78 -0.76 -10.69 0.16
N ASN A 79 -1.93 -10.10 -0.09
CA ASN A 79 -2.70 -9.50 0.98
C ASN A 79 -3.32 -10.59 1.86
N PRO A 80 -3.07 -10.60 3.19
CA PRO A 80 -3.60 -11.59 4.13
C PRO A 80 -5.11 -11.83 4.01
N ARG A 81 -5.85 -10.79 3.72
CA ARG A 81 -7.31 -10.90 3.52
C ARG A 81 -7.68 -11.76 2.32
N HIS A 82 -7.00 -11.59 1.19
CA HIS A 82 -7.30 -12.36 -0.03
C HIS A 82 -6.99 -13.85 0.18
N VAL A 83 -5.87 -14.15 0.84
CA VAL A 83 -5.50 -15.52 1.19
C VAL A 83 -6.53 -16.13 2.15
N ARG A 84 -6.95 -15.37 3.18
CA ARG A 84 -7.95 -15.82 4.14
C ARG A 84 -9.33 -16.02 3.52
N ASP A 85 -9.76 -15.14 2.63
CA ASP A 85 -11.03 -15.27 1.91
C ASP A 85 -10.99 -16.48 0.96
N PHE A 86 -9.87 -16.76 0.31
CA PHE A 86 -9.64 -17.96 -0.49
C PHE A 86 -9.69 -19.23 0.37
N ALA A 87 -9.01 -19.25 1.53
CA ALA A 87 -9.06 -20.38 2.46
C ALA A 87 -10.50 -20.72 2.87
N LYS A 88 -11.29 -19.71 3.25
CA LYS A 88 -12.71 -19.88 3.59
C LYS A 88 -13.52 -20.42 2.39
N ALA A 89 -13.33 -19.86 1.20
CA ALA A 89 -14.04 -20.29 -0.01
C ALA A 89 -13.73 -21.75 -0.40
N THR A 90 -12.54 -22.25 -0.04
CA THR A 90 -12.12 -23.64 -0.28
C THR A 90 -12.37 -24.57 0.92
N GLY A 91 -13.13 -24.11 1.94
CA GLY A 91 -13.50 -24.92 3.11
C GLY A 91 -12.42 -25.05 4.17
N GLN A 92 -11.28 -24.38 4.04
CA GLN A 92 -10.19 -24.43 4.99
C GLN A 92 -10.44 -23.41 6.13
N LEU A 93 -11.06 -23.86 7.22
CA LEU A 93 -11.41 -22.97 8.35
C LEU A 93 -10.34 -22.98 9.45
N ALA A 94 -9.62 -24.10 9.62
CA ALA A 94 -8.54 -24.23 10.60
C ALA A 94 -7.35 -23.32 10.21
N LYS A 95 -6.65 -22.80 11.22
CA LYS A 95 -5.47 -21.97 11.06
C LYS A 95 -4.31 -22.58 11.87
N THR A 96 -3.25 -23.01 11.17
CA THR A 96 -1.93 -23.34 11.71
C THR A 96 -0.89 -22.94 10.69
N ASP A 97 0.32 -22.60 11.11
CA ASP A 97 1.39 -22.10 10.23
C ASP A 97 1.65 -23.03 9.04
N GLN A 98 1.72 -24.36 9.26
CA GLN A 98 1.87 -25.33 8.18
C GLN A 98 0.67 -25.38 7.22
N LEU A 99 -0.56 -25.20 7.72
CA LEU A 99 -1.76 -25.13 6.88
C LEU A 99 -1.79 -23.80 6.09
N ASP A 100 -1.26 -22.74 6.67
CA ASP A 100 -1.20 -21.44 6.03
C ASP A 100 -0.24 -21.48 4.83
N ALA A 101 0.92 -22.15 4.90
CA ALA A 101 1.82 -22.40 3.77
C ALA A 101 1.13 -23.21 2.65
N VAL A 102 0.38 -24.27 2.99
CA VAL A 102 -0.40 -25.05 2.01
C VAL A 102 -1.48 -24.21 1.33
N VAL A 103 -2.18 -23.37 2.08
CA VAL A 103 -3.18 -22.44 1.53
C VAL A 103 -2.53 -21.45 0.57
N LEU A 104 -1.35 -20.93 0.91
CA LEU A 104 -0.59 -20.01 0.04
C LEU A 104 -0.16 -20.71 -1.26
N ALA A 105 0.30 -21.96 -1.22
CA ALA A 105 0.65 -22.73 -2.42
C ALA A 105 -0.57 -22.99 -3.31
N ARG A 106 -1.71 -23.37 -2.72
CA ARG A 106 -2.99 -23.53 -3.44
C ARG A 106 -3.51 -22.20 -4.03
N PHE A 107 -3.35 -21.10 -3.29
CA PHE A 107 -3.68 -19.78 -3.78
C PHE A 107 -2.80 -19.40 -4.97
N ALA A 108 -1.50 -19.69 -4.92
CA ALA A 108 -0.57 -19.45 -6.04
C ALA A 108 -1.02 -20.23 -7.30
N GLU A 109 -1.38 -21.51 -7.14
CA GLU A 109 -1.80 -22.40 -8.22
C GLU A 109 -3.14 -21.96 -8.84
N ALA A 110 -4.15 -21.68 -8.02
CA ALA A 110 -5.52 -21.42 -8.46
C ALA A 110 -5.73 -19.98 -8.95
N VAL A 111 -5.19 -18.98 -8.24
CA VAL A 111 -5.43 -17.56 -8.50
C VAL A 111 -4.41 -16.98 -9.48
N ARG A 112 -3.16 -17.48 -9.44
CA ARG A 112 -2.03 -17.02 -10.27
C ARG A 112 -1.93 -15.49 -10.30
N PRO A 113 -1.77 -14.84 -9.14
CA PRO A 113 -1.69 -13.39 -9.11
C PRO A 113 -0.54 -12.88 -9.97
N THR A 114 -0.74 -11.73 -10.59
CA THR A 114 0.24 -11.12 -11.50
C THR A 114 1.45 -10.64 -10.73
N LEU A 115 2.66 -10.98 -11.18
CA LEU A 115 3.93 -10.47 -10.67
C LEU A 115 3.97 -8.94 -10.77
N ARG A 116 4.43 -8.31 -9.70
CA ARG A 116 4.63 -6.86 -9.64
C ARG A 116 6.08 -6.59 -9.30
N PRO A 117 6.67 -5.52 -9.83
CA PRO A 117 8.00 -5.09 -9.41
C PRO A 117 8.04 -4.88 -7.90
N HIS A 118 9.06 -5.42 -7.25
CA HIS A 118 9.33 -5.14 -5.85
C HIS A 118 10.01 -3.77 -5.73
N PRO A 119 9.71 -2.99 -4.68
CA PRO A 119 10.40 -1.74 -4.43
C PRO A 119 11.89 -1.99 -4.20
N ASP A 120 12.72 -1.09 -4.69
CA ASP A 120 14.15 -1.09 -4.37
C ASP A 120 14.41 -0.66 -2.90
N ALA A 121 15.64 -0.82 -2.45
CA ALA A 121 16.02 -0.51 -1.07
C ALA A 121 15.77 0.96 -0.69
N ALA A 122 15.92 1.88 -1.65
CA ALA A 122 15.67 3.30 -1.42
C ALA A 122 14.17 3.58 -1.23
N THR A 123 13.32 2.99 -2.07
CA THR A 123 11.85 3.07 -1.94
C THR A 123 11.36 2.44 -0.64
N GLU A 124 11.95 1.31 -0.22
CA GLU A 124 11.63 0.69 1.07
C GLU A 124 12.02 1.59 2.25
N ALA A 125 13.20 2.23 2.19
CA ALA A 125 13.64 3.18 3.22
C ALA A 125 12.71 4.38 3.30
N LEU A 126 12.32 4.97 2.17
CA LEU A 126 11.34 6.06 2.12
C LEU A 126 9.99 5.65 2.72
N ALA A 127 9.50 4.46 2.38
CA ALA A 127 8.27 3.92 2.93
C ALA A 127 8.35 3.73 4.46
N ALA A 128 9.51 3.30 4.97
CA ALA A 128 9.75 3.14 6.40
C ALA A 128 9.72 4.49 7.15
N LEU A 129 10.37 5.52 6.61
CA LEU A 129 10.33 6.89 7.16
C LEU A 129 8.89 7.43 7.18
N LEU A 130 8.14 7.27 6.11
CA LEU A 130 6.73 7.68 6.03
C LEU A 130 5.85 6.90 7.02
N ALA A 131 6.09 5.60 7.21
CA ALA A 131 5.39 4.80 8.21
C ALA A 131 5.70 5.32 9.63
N ARG A 132 6.97 5.62 9.93
CA ARG A 132 7.37 6.20 11.20
C ARG A 132 6.73 7.56 11.44
N ARG A 133 6.66 8.40 10.41
CA ARG A 133 5.98 9.69 10.48
C ARG A 133 4.50 9.55 10.87
N ARG A 134 3.79 8.59 10.28
CA ARG A 134 2.39 8.31 10.65
C ARG A 134 2.26 7.89 12.11
N GLN A 135 3.13 6.99 12.58
CA GLN A 135 3.14 6.55 13.99
C GLN A 135 3.35 7.73 14.96
N LEU A 136 4.30 8.63 14.67
CA LEU A 136 4.56 9.81 15.50
C LEU A 136 3.36 10.76 15.53
N LEU A 137 2.68 10.95 14.40
CA LEU A 137 1.45 11.76 14.31
C LEU A 137 0.30 11.16 15.13
N ASP A 138 0.13 9.83 15.07
CA ASP A 138 -0.90 9.15 15.86
C ASP A 138 -0.62 9.29 17.36
N MET A 139 0.64 9.10 17.79
CA MET A 139 1.07 9.32 19.18
C MET A 139 0.85 10.77 19.61
N LEU A 140 1.25 11.74 18.78
CA LEU A 140 1.08 13.17 19.06
C LEU A 140 -0.41 13.55 19.20
N THR A 141 -1.26 13.00 18.32
CA THR A 141 -2.70 13.23 18.38
C THR A 141 -3.30 12.64 19.66
N ALA A 142 -2.90 11.42 20.03
CA ALA A 142 -3.34 10.77 21.26
C ALA A 142 -2.93 11.58 22.51
N GLU A 143 -1.68 12.07 22.57
CA GLU A 143 -1.20 12.89 23.69
C GLU A 143 -1.91 14.24 23.77
N LYS A 144 -2.15 14.92 22.64
CA LYS A 144 -2.94 16.17 22.60
C LYS A 144 -4.36 15.97 23.10
N ASN A 145 -5.00 14.86 22.74
CA ASN A 145 -6.34 14.53 23.23
C ASN A 145 -6.33 14.26 24.74
N ARG A 146 -5.34 13.52 25.24
CA ARG A 146 -5.18 13.29 26.70
C ARG A 146 -4.92 14.57 27.47
N LEU A 147 -4.18 15.51 26.89
CA LEU A 147 -3.84 16.78 27.56
C LEU A 147 -5.09 17.59 27.93
N SER A 148 -6.15 17.53 27.11
CA SER A 148 -7.39 18.27 27.34
C SER A 148 -8.17 17.83 28.57
N THR A 149 -8.02 16.56 28.98
CA THR A 149 -8.77 15.95 30.10
C THR A 149 -7.90 15.56 31.29
N ALA A 150 -6.58 15.69 31.17
CA ALA A 150 -5.64 15.23 32.21
C ALA A 150 -5.63 16.15 33.45
N PRO A 151 -5.47 15.58 34.67
CA PRO A 151 -5.26 16.37 35.90
C PRO A 151 -3.96 17.21 35.81
N PRO A 152 -3.90 18.38 36.48
CA PRO A 152 -2.75 19.30 36.38
C PRO A 152 -1.38 18.67 36.66
N ARG A 153 -1.29 17.73 37.60
CA ARG A 153 -0.05 17.00 37.93
C ARG A 153 0.49 16.17 36.76
N VAL A 154 -0.40 15.66 35.88
CA VAL A 154 -0.02 14.82 34.73
C VAL A 154 0.22 15.66 33.48
N GLN A 155 -0.46 16.80 33.34
CA GLN A 155 -0.34 17.68 32.15
C GLN A 155 1.11 18.06 31.82
N ARG A 156 1.96 18.33 32.86
CA ARG A 156 3.36 18.68 32.63
C ARG A 156 4.13 17.59 31.89
N ARG A 157 3.89 16.32 32.24
CA ARG A 157 4.54 15.16 31.61
C ARG A 157 4.04 14.97 30.18
N ILE A 158 2.72 15.13 29.96
CA ILE A 158 2.12 15.06 28.61
C ILE A 158 2.67 16.16 27.72
N ARG A 159 2.77 17.42 28.21
CA ARG A 159 3.37 18.52 27.45
C ARG A 159 4.82 18.25 27.05
N ALA A 160 5.62 17.71 27.94
CA ALA A 160 7.01 17.34 27.64
C ALA A 160 7.07 16.29 26.52
N HIS A 161 6.19 15.27 26.56
CA HIS A 161 6.12 14.26 25.51
C HIS A 161 5.61 14.84 24.18
N VAL A 162 4.60 15.72 24.20
CA VAL A 162 4.14 16.47 23.00
C VAL A 162 5.26 17.29 22.38
N THR A 163 6.08 17.97 23.20
CA THR A 163 7.24 18.75 22.72
C THR A 163 8.26 17.83 22.05
N TRP A 164 8.61 16.71 22.69
CA TRP A 164 9.52 15.71 22.11
C TRP A 164 9.01 15.13 20.79
N LEU A 165 7.75 14.70 20.76
CA LEU A 165 7.12 14.16 19.54
C LEU A 165 7.11 15.19 18.39
N THR A 166 6.91 16.47 18.71
CA THR A 166 6.91 17.54 17.71
C THR A 166 8.31 17.76 17.14
N ALA A 167 9.34 17.77 18.01
CA ALA A 167 10.74 17.89 17.58
C ALA A 167 11.18 16.68 16.74
N GLU A 168 10.77 15.47 17.11
CA GLU A 168 11.09 14.26 16.38
C GLU A 168 10.42 14.22 15.00
N LEU A 169 9.18 14.71 14.89
CA LEU A 169 8.51 14.89 13.61
C LEU A 169 9.23 15.88 12.69
N ALA A 170 9.81 16.96 13.25
CA ALA A 170 10.58 17.91 12.49
C ALA A 170 11.84 17.27 11.90
N ARG A 171 12.63 16.55 12.71
CA ARG A 171 13.82 15.81 12.24
C ARG A 171 13.48 14.80 11.16
N LEU A 172 12.43 14.02 11.39
CA LEU A 172 12.00 13.02 10.40
C LEU A 172 11.53 13.65 9.08
N ASN A 173 10.96 14.85 9.11
CA ASN A 173 10.65 15.58 7.87
C ASN A 173 11.94 16.03 7.15
N GLU A 174 13.00 16.42 7.87
CA GLU A 174 14.32 16.72 7.31
C GLU A 174 14.95 15.50 6.65
N ASP A 175 14.88 14.32 7.29
CA ASP A 175 15.33 13.04 6.70
C ASP A 175 14.57 12.70 5.42
N LEU A 176 13.24 12.92 5.39
CA LEU A 176 12.41 12.74 4.20
C LEU A 176 12.79 13.73 3.08
N ASP A 177 13.06 14.99 3.42
CA ASP A 177 13.52 16.01 2.46
C ASP A 177 14.87 15.62 1.87
N GLU A 178 15.79 15.10 2.68
CA GLU A 178 17.10 14.63 2.23
C GLU A 178 16.99 13.42 1.31
N ALA A 179 16.18 12.41 1.68
CA ALA A 179 15.97 11.23 0.85
C ALA A 179 15.44 11.59 -0.55
N ILE A 180 14.54 12.56 -0.65
CA ILE A 180 14.02 13.05 -1.93
C ILE A 180 15.11 13.83 -2.69
N ARG A 181 15.89 14.69 -2.01
CA ARG A 181 16.95 15.48 -2.64
C ARG A 181 18.05 14.61 -3.26
N GLN A 182 18.36 13.48 -2.64
CA GLN A 182 19.39 12.55 -3.13
C GLN A 182 19.00 11.79 -4.39
N SER A 183 17.69 11.70 -4.70
CA SER A 183 17.19 11.02 -5.90
C SER A 183 16.68 12.03 -6.95
N PRO A 184 17.39 12.26 -8.07
CA PRO A 184 16.90 13.12 -9.14
C PRO A 184 15.55 12.69 -9.70
N VAL A 185 15.32 11.36 -9.78
CA VAL A 185 14.05 10.79 -10.26
C VAL A 185 12.91 11.13 -9.31
N TRP A 186 13.10 11.00 -8.01
CA TRP A 186 12.07 11.33 -7.04
C TRP A 186 11.78 12.82 -6.97
N ARG A 187 12.81 13.68 -7.11
CA ARG A 187 12.60 15.14 -7.20
C ARG A 187 11.72 15.51 -8.38
N GLU A 188 12.06 15.01 -9.58
CA GLU A 188 11.26 15.26 -10.79
C GLU A 188 9.81 14.81 -10.60
N GLN A 189 9.61 13.62 -10.03
CA GLN A 189 8.29 13.06 -9.79
C GLN A 189 7.53 13.82 -8.69
N GLU A 190 8.22 14.22 -7.63
CA GLU A 190 7.62 15.03 -6.54
C GLU A 190 7.18 16.39 -7.07
N ASP A 191 8.04 17.09 -7.82
CA ASP A 191 7.74 18.40 -8.44
C ASP A 191 6.55 18.29 -9.39
N LEU A 192 6.51 17.22 -10.20
CA LEU A 192 5.40 16.94 -11.09
C LEU A 192 4.09 16.79 -10.32
N LEU A 193 4.05 15.99 -9.27
CA LEU A 193 2.85 15.77 -8.45
C LEU A 193 2.44 17.05 -7.70
N GLN A 194 3.40 17.77 -7.13
CA GLN A 194 3.16 19.00 -6.37
C GLN A 194 2.74 20.19 -7.24
N SER A 195 2.94 20.13 -8.56
CA SER A 195 2.36 21.11 -9.47
C SER A 195 0.83 21.17 -9.38
N THR A 196 0.19 20.11 -8.83
CA THR A 196 -1.26 20.04 -8.65
C THR A 196 -1.69 20.77 -7.37
N PRO A 197 -2.54 21.82 -7.46
CA PRO A 197 -3.03 22.51 -6.28
C PRO A 197 -3.76 21.57 -5.31
N GLY A 198 -3.29 21.55 -4.04
CA GLY A 198 -3.80 20.67 -3.00
C GLY A 198 -2.97 19.40 -2.78
N VAL A 199 -1.95 19.16 -3.60
CA VAL A 199 -0.98 18.09 -3.41
C VAL A 199 0.30 18.68 -2.82
N GLY A 200 0.60 18.31 -1.59
CA GLY A 200 1.82 18.71 -0.89
C GLY A 200 2.78 17.55 -0.69
N PRO A 201 3.94 17.79 -0.02
CA PRO A 201 5.02 16.79 0.16
C PRO A 201 4.55 15.45 0.75
N VAL A 202 3.65 15.49 1.74
CA VAL A 202 3.13 14.24 2.35
C VAL A 202 2.38 13.39 1.34
N MET A 203 1.57 13.99 0.48
CA MET A 203 0.82 13.24 -0.53
C MET A 203 1.72 12.73 -1.65
N SER A 204 2.61 13.58 -2.20
CA SER A 204 3.53 13.19 -3.26
C SER A 204 4.43 12.05 -2.83
N ARG A 205 5.08 12.15 -1.67
CA ARG A 205 5.96 11.11 -1.11
C ARG A 205 5.23 9.82 -0.79
N THR A 206 4.00 9.91 -0.25
CA THR A 206 3.16 8.71 -0.03
C THR A 206 2.85 8.00 -1.35
N LEU A 207 2.60 8.75 -2.43
CA LEU A 207 2.39 8.14 -3.74
C LEU A 207 3.65 7.48 -4.28
N LEU A 208 4.81 8.12 -4.15
CA LEU A 208 6.09 7.58 -4.63
C LEU A 208 6.47 6.28 -3.90
N ALA A 209 6.29 6.24 -2.58
CA ALA A 209 6.67 5.10 -1.77
C ALA A 209 5.63 3.97 -1.73
N ASP A 210 4.34 4.33 -1.55
CA ASP A 210 3.28 3.37 -1.29
C ASP A 210 2.43 3.04 -2.55
N LEU A 211 2.71 3.66 -3.73
CA LEU A 211 1.95 3.44 -4.98
C LEU A 211 2.88 3.42 -6.21
N PRO A 212 3.84 2.48 -6.29
CA PRO A 212 4.78 2.41 -7.42
C PRO A 212 4.10 2.17 -8.77
N GLU A 213 2.86 1.69 -8.80
CA GLU A 213 2.07 1.51 -10.02
C GLU A 213 1.47 2.81 -10.59
N LEU A 214 1.70 3.95 -9.92
CA LEU A 214 1.22 5.25 -10.39
C LEU A 214 1.85 5.61 -11.76
N GLY A 215 0.99 5.91 -12.72
CA GLY A 215 1.40 6.17 -14.11
C GLY A 215 1.44 4.92 -15.01
N THR A 216 1.33 3.70 -14.45
CA THR A 216 1.36 2.46 -15.25
C THR A 216 -0.03 1.84 -15.44
N LEU A 217 -0.88 1.93 -14.43
CA LEU A 217 -2.23 1.37 -14.45
C LEU A 217 -3.24 2.29 -15.11
N ASN A 218 -4.35 1.71 -15.61
CA ASN A 218 -5.47 2.51 -16.07
C ASN A 218 -6.29 3.11 -14.89
N SER A 219 -7.19 4.06 -15.20
CA SER A 219 -7.97 4.80 -14.21
C SER A 219 -8.89 3.93 -13.33
N LYS A 220 -9.37 2.78 -13.85
CA LYS A 220 -10.20 1.85 -13.07
C LYS A 220 -9.34 1.01 -12.13
N GLN A 221 -8.22 0.49 -12.62
CA GLN A 221 -7.28 -0.32 -11.85
C GLN A 221 -6.66 0.46 -10.69
N ILE A 222 -6.16 1.68 -10.95
CA ILE A 222 -5.54 2.51 -9.90
C ILE A 222 -6.55 2.91 -8.82
N ALA A 223 -7.80 3.23 -9.21
CA ALA A 223 -8.86 3.55 -8.27
C ALA A 223 -9.27 2.35 -7.39
N ALA A 224 -9.30 1.14 -7.96
CA ALA A 224 -9.54 -0.10 -7.23
C ALA A 224 -8.39 -0.41 -6.27
N LEU A 225 -7.13 -0.28 -6.73
CA LEU A 225 -5.92 -0.53 -5.94
C LEU A 225 -5.84 0.37 -4.70
N VAL A 226 -6.22 1.64 -4.83
CA VAL A 226 -6.25 2.60 -3.70
C VAL A 226 -7.52 2.44 -2.84
N GLY A 227 -8.56 1.78 -3.36
CA GLY A 227 -9.83 1.58 -2.66
C GLY A 227 -10.75 2.80 -2.69
N VAL A 228 -10.73 3.54 -3.81
CA VAL A 228 -11.63 4.68 -4.09
C VAL A 228 -12.59 4.40 -5.26
N ALA A 229 -12.56 3.19 -5.81
CA ALA A 229 -13.55 2.74 -6.78
C ALA A 229 -14.84 2.33 -6.06
N PRO A 230 -16.01 2.80 -6.50
CA PRO A 230 -17.27 2.36 -5.93
C PRO A 230 -17.55 0.90 -6.36
N LEU A 231 -17.84 0.05 -5.38
CA LEU A 231 -18.26 -1.33 -5.58
C LEU A 231 -19.77 -1.39 -5.73
N ASN A 232 -20.26 -2.08 -6.75
CA ASN A 232 -21.68 -2.35 -6.94
C ASN A 232 -22.12 -3.45 -5.96
N ARG A 233 -23.33 -3.31 -5.45
CA ARG A 233 -24.04 -4.32 -4.66
C ARG A 233 -25.44 -4.49 -5.22
N ASP A 234 -25.50 -4.90 -6.46
CA ASP A 234 -26.74 -5.07 -7.17
C ASP A 234 -27.07 -6.59 -7.21
N SER A 235 -28.31 -6.94 -6.88
CA SER A 235 -28.83 -8.32 -6.97
C SER A 235 -30.26 -8.30 -7.46
N GLY A 236 -30.53 -8.95 -8.59
CA GLY A 236 -31.85 -8.95 -9.24
C GLY A 236 -32.36 -7.52 -9.51
N THR A 237 -33.52 -7.18 -9.01
CA THR A 237 -34.14 -5.84 -9.11
C THR A 237 -33.58 -4.85 -8.07
N LEU A 238 -32.88 -5.32 -7.02
CA LEU A 238 -32.34 -4.48 -5.96
C LEU A 238 -31.03 -3.80 -6.40
N ARG A 239 -31.04 -2.48 -6.46
CA ARG A 239 -29.82 -1.66 -6.63
C ARG A 239 -29.33 -1.15 -5.28
N GLY A 240 -28.29 -1.80 -4.76
CA GLY A 240 -27.71 -1.46 -3.47
C GLY A 240 -26.91 -0.15 -3.49
N LYS A 241 -26.71 0.42 -2.30
CA LYS A 241 -25.82 1.60 -2.14
C LYS A 241 -24.38 1.21 -2.48
N ARG A 242 -23.76 1.96 -3.40
CA ARG A 242 -22.34 1.78 -3.75
C ARG A 242 -21.47 2.23 -2.60
N GLN A 243 -20.49 1.41 -2.26
CA GLN A 243 -19.54 1.68 -1.20
C GLN A 243 -18.10 1.54 -1.74
N VAL A 244 -17.18 2.31 -1.18
CA VAL A 244 -15.74 2.13 -1.40
C VAL A 244 -15.18 1.26 -0.28
N TRP A 245 -14.30 0.30 -0.62
CA TRP A 245 -13.76 -0.61 0.36
C TRP A 245 -12.41 -1.20 -0.07
N GLY A 246 -11.60 -1.65 0.91
CA GLY A 246 -10.30 -2.25 0.65
C GLY A 246 -9.22 -1.25 0.21
N GLY A 247 -8.27 -1.73 -0.56
CA GLY A 247 -7.17 -0.96 -1.12
C GLY A 247 -6.12 -0.50 -0.10
N ARG A 248 -5.16 0.32 -0.57
CA ARG A 248 -4.01 0.81 0.22
C ARG A 248 -4.44 1.93 1.17
N ALA A 249 -4.65 1.59 2.43
CA ALA A 249 -5.14 2.52 3.45
C ALA A 249 -4.25 3.77 3.65
N PRO A 250 -2.90 3.69 3.68
CA PRO A 250 -2.04 4.87 3.79
C PRO A 250 -2.23 5.86 2.65
N VAL A 251 -2.25 5.37 1.41
CA VAL A 251 -2.48 6.19 0.21
C VAL A 251 -3.87 6.85 0.25
N ARG A 252 -4.89 6.09 0.65
CA ARG A 252 -6.26 6.61 0.75
C ARG A 252 -6.38 7.70 1.82
N ALA A 253 -5.70 7.57 2.97
CA ALA A 253 -5.70 8.58 4.03
C ALA A 253 -5.00 9.87 3.58
N ALA A 254 -3.83 9.78 2.96
CA ALA A 254 -3.12 10.94 2.42
C ALA A 254 -3.94 11.62 1.31
N LEU A 255 -4.53 10.83 0.42
CA LEU A 255 -5.38 11.32 -0.67
C LEU A 255 -6.64 12.03 -0.14
N TYR A 256 -7.23 11.56 0.96
CA TYR A 256 -8.36 12.23 1.60
C TYR A 256 -7.98 13.65 2.05
N MET A 257 -6.86 13.80 2.74
CA MET A 257 -6.38 15.10 3.21
C MET A 257 -6.01 16.05 2.06
N ALA A 258 -5.28 15.56 1.07
CA ALA A 258 -4.97 16.34 -0.14
C ALA A 258 -6.24 16.80 -0.88
N THR A 259 -7.24 15.92 -0.98
CA THR A 259 -8.51 16.25 -1.64
C THR A 259 -9.31 17.30 -0.86
N LEU A 260 -9.31 17.24 0.48
CA LEU A 260 -9.92 18.30 1.31
C LEU A 260 -9.32 19.69 1.00
N VAL A 261 -8.01 19.77 0.88
CA VAL A 261 -7.33 21.01 0.49
C VAL A 261 -7.69 21.37 -0.95
N ALA A 262 -7.63 20.41 -1.88
CA ALA A 262 -7.95 20.62 -3.29
C ALA A 262 -9.39 21.12 -3.54
N THR A 263 -10.37 20.75 -2.70
CA THR A 263 -11.73 21.30 -2.81
C THR A 263 -11.78 22.83 -2.56
N LYS A 264 -10.73 23.41 -1.96
CA LYS A 264 -10.64 24.85 -1.68
C LYS A 264 -9.79 25.59 -2.73
N CYS A 265 -8.63 25.01 -3.11
CA CYS A 265 -7.62 25.70 -3.93
C CYS A 265 -7.51 25.20 -5.39
N ASN A 266 -8.04 24.00 -5.70
CA ASN A 266 -7.96 23.45 -7.05
C ASN A 266 -9.28 23.69 -7.81
N PRO A 267 -9.30 24.49 -8.88
CA PRO A 267 -10.53 24.88 -9.56
C PRO A 267 -11.31 23.68 -10.13
N VAL A 268 -10.63 22.67 -10.68
CA VAL A 268 -11.24 21.48 -11.27
C VAL A 268 -11.89 20.59 -10.20
N ILE A 269 -11.20 20.40 -9.08
CA ILE A 269 -11.72 19.59 -7.97
C ILE A 269 -12.82 20.33 -7.23
N ARG A 270 -12.67 21.64 -7.03
CA ARG A 270 -13.67 22.51 -6.40
C ARG A 270 -14.99 22.52 -7.19
N SER A 271 -14.92 22.78 -8.49
CA SER A 271 -16.09 22.77 -9.37
C SER A 271 -16.80 21.42 -9.35
N PHE A 272 -16.04 20.33 -9.44
CA PHE A 272 -16.59 18.98 -9.36
C PHE A 272 -17.26 18.69 -8.01
N TYR A 273 -16.65 19.10 -6.90
CA TYR A 273 -17.21 18.97 -5.56
C TYR A 273 -18.52 19.74 -5.42
N LEU A 274 -18.53 21.03 -5.78
CA LEU A 274 -19.71 21.87 -5.69
C LEU A 274 -20.87 21.34 -6.54
N ARG A 275 -20.60 20.87 -7.76
CA ARG A 275 -21.59 20.23 -8.63
C ARG A 275 -22.23 19.01 -7.95
N LEU A 276 -21.41 18.13 -7.33
CA LEU A 276 -21.95 16.96 -6.63
C LEU A 276 -22.77 17.32 -5.39
N ARG A 277 -22.38 18.38 -4.66
CA ARG A 277 -23.14 18.91 -3.54
C ARG A 277 -24.46 19.53 -4.00
N GLY A 278 -24.46 20.24 -5.12
CA GLY A 278 -25.65 20.86 -5.71
C GLY A 278 -26.71 19.85 -6.14
N VAL A 279 -26.30 18.64 -6.58
CA VAL A 279 -27.23 17.53 -6.88
C VAL A 279 -27.55 16.67 -5.66
N GLY A 280 -27.37 17.20 -4.43
CA GLY A 280 -27.78 16.55 -3.18
C GLY A 280 -26.90 15.42 -2.66
N LYS A 281 -25.68 15.19 -3.22
CA LYS A 281 -24.77 14.17 -2.68
C LYS A 281 -24.25 14.57 -1.31
N ALA A 282 -24.21 13.62 -0.37
CA ALA A 282 -23.62 13.83 0.95
C ALA A 282 -22.15 14.27 0.83
N ALA A 283 -21.66 15.16 1.71
CA ALA A 283 -20.32 15.72 1.65
C ALA A 283 -19.21 14.67 1.55
N LYS A 284 -19.30 13.62 2.35
CA LYS A 284 -18.31 12.51 2.33
C LYS A 284 -18.33 11.72 1.02
N VAL A 285 -19.50 11.53 0.42
CA VAL A 285 -19.65 10.85 -0.88
C VAL A 285 -19.05 11.71 -2.00
N ALA A 286 -19.34 13.01 -2.00
CA ALA A 286 -18.78 13.96 -2.96
C ALA A 286 -17.24 14.03 -2.84
N LEU A 287 -16.72 14.03 -1.59
CA LEU A 287 -15.28 14.04 -1.34
C LEU A 287 -14.59 12.78 -1.85
N VAL A 288 -15.16 11.59 -1.63
CA VAL A 288 -14.61 10.32 -2.15
C VAL A 288 -14.61 10.30 -3.69
N ALA A 289 -15.63 10.86 -4.33
CA ALA A 289 -15.63 11.02 -5.79
C ALA A 289 -14.53 11.98 -6.26
N CYS A 290 -14.27 13.06 -5.50
CA CYS A 290 -13.14 13.96 -5.76
C CYS A 290 -11.79 13.28 -5.56
N MET A 291 -11.63 12.42 -4.54
CA MET A 291 -10.43 11.60 -4.34
C MET A 291 -10.13 10.76 -5.59
N ARG A 292 -11.14 10.07 -6.10
CA ARG A 292 -10.98 9.28 -7.32
C ARG A 292 -10.58 10.15 -8.52
N LYS A 293 -11.22 11.32 -8.69
CA LYS A 293 -10.89 12.25 -9.77
C LYS A 293 -9.46 12.76 -9.64
N LEU A 294 -9.05 13.21 -8.45
CA LEU A 294 -7.69 13.66 -8.20
C LEU A 294 -6.67 12.55 -8.47
N LEU A 295 -6.89 11.35 -7.95
CA LEU A 295 -6.01 10.21 -8.19
C LEU A 295 -5.85 9.89 -9.68
N THR A 296 -6.94 9.90 -10.45
CA THR A 296 -6.87 9.61 -11.90
C THR A 296 -6.13 10.69 -12.67
N ILE A 297 -6.22 11.94 -12.24
CA ILE A 297 -5.42 13.03 -12.80
C ILE A 297 -3.93 12.84 -12.49
N LEU A 298 -3.57 12.60 -11.22
CA LEU A 298 -2.18 12.35 -10.82
C LEU A 298 -1.59 11.13 -11.54
N ASN A 299 -2.38 10.09 -11.74
CA ASN A 299 -1.97 8.92 -12.53
C ASN A 299 -1.69 9.26 -14.00
N ALA A 300 -2.52 10.11 -14.61
CA ALA A 300 -2.30 10.57 -15.99
C ALA A 300 -1.07 11.47 -16.09
N MET A 301 -0.86 12.39 -15.14
CA MET A 301 0.33 13.25 -15.07
C MET A 301 1.62 12.42 -15.01
N MET A 302 1.67 11.42 -14.16
CA MET A 302 2.82 10.51 -14.04
C MET A 302 3.04 9.69 -15.31
N LYS A 303 1.96 9.21 -15.93
CA LYS A 303 2.02 8.44 -17.18
C LYS A 303 2.61 9.26 -18.33
N HIS A 304 2.16 10.51 -18.49
CA HIS A 304 2.53 11.37 -19.62
C HIS A 304 3.66 12.34 -19.29
N ARG A 305 4.20 12.30 -18.06
CA ARG A 305 5.23 13.24 -17.59
C ARG A 305 4.84 14.71 -17.82
N THR A 306 3.56 15.04 -17.61
CA THR A 306 3.02 16.35 -17.92
C THR A 306 2.53 17.05 -16.66
N PRO A 307 3.01 18.26 -16.34
CA PRO A 307 2.58 19.00 -15.16
C PRO A 307 1.11 19.46 -15.27
N TRP A 308 0.49 19.73 -14.14
CA TRP A 308 -0.92 20.11 -14.01
C TRP A 308 -1.40 21.21 -14.99
N ARG A 309 -0.61 22.26 -15.18
CA ARG A 309 -1.01 23.41 -16.03
C ARG A 309 -1.21 23.03 -17.49
N ALA A 310 -0.39 22.14 -18.03
CA ALA A 310 -0.50 21.69 -19.42
C ALA A 310 -1.73 20.79 -19.65
N LEU A 311 -2.08 19.94 -18.65
CA LEU A 311 -3.28 19.10 -18.72
C LEU A 311 -4.59 19.89 -18.69
N VAL A 312 -4.64 20.97 -17.93
CA VAL A 312 -5.84 21.85 -17.91
C VAL A 312 -6.02 22.62 -19.22
N ALA A 313 -4.92 23.02 -19.85
CA ALA A 313 -4.96 23.71 -21.16
C ALA A 313 -5.37 22.78 -22.32
N GLN A 314 -5.19 21.47 -22.21
CA GLN A 314 -5.61 20.48 -23.22
C GLN A 314 -7.10 20.07 -23.11
N GLN A 315 -7.78 20.42 -22.02
CA GLN A 315 -9.19 20.08 -21.76
C GLN A 315 -10.14 21.31 -21.85
N ALA A 316 -9.60 22.50 -22.12
CA ALA A 316 -10.33 23.73 -22.38
C ALA A 316 -10.45 23.98 -23.88
#